data_48d9fcdda0079056306e91d16fa2dd68
#
_entry.id   48d9fcdda0079056306e91d16fa2dd68
#
_cell.length_a   1.000
_cell.length_b   1.000
_cell.length_c   1.000
_cell.angle_alpha   90.00
_cell.angle_beta   90.00
_cell.angle_gamma   90.00
#
_symmetry.space_group_name_H-M   'P 1'
#
loop_
_entity.id
_entity.type
_entity.pdbx_description
1 polymer ?
#
loop_
_entity_poly.entity_id
_entity_poly.type
_entity_poly.pdbx_seq_one_letter_code
_entity_poly.pdbx_strand_id
1 'polypeptide(L)' 'MSEKAQYYKKIETGEIVLITHIISDERYSIPIDSNNMDYIELMKRVDAGELTIAPADEE' A
#
# COMPACT_ATOMS: atom_id res chain seq x y z
N MET A 1 -15.72 -7.02 -8.09
CA MET A 1 -14.33 -6.54 -8.10
C MET A 1 -13.95 -6.01 -6.73
N SER A 2 -12.84 -6.46 -6.20
CA SER A 2 -12.38 -5.98 -4.90
C SER A 2 -10.97 -5.41 -5.05
N GLU A 3 -10.75 -4.31 -4.37
CA GLU A 3 -9.45 -3.66 -4.36
C GLU A 3 -9.13 -3.28 -2.93
N LYS A 4 -7.97 -3.69 -2.46
CA LYS A 4 -7.54 -3.41 -1.10
C LYS A 4 -6.10 -2.96 -1.10
N ALA A 5 -5.77 -2.11 -0.16
CA ALA A 5 -4.39 -1.68 0.04
C ALA A 5 -4.12 -1.67 1.53
N GLN A 6 -2.93 -2.10 1.91
CA GLN A 6 -2.54 -2.16 3.31
C GLN A 6 -1.05 -1.93 3.43
N TYR A 7 -0.67 -1.16 4.44
CA TYR A 7 0.75 -0.95 4.74
C TYR A 7 1.36 -2.25 5.27
N TYR A 8 2.58 -2.50 4.88
CA TYR A 8 3.35 -3.63 5.39
C TYR A 8 4.46 -3.10 6.29
N LYS A 9 4.49 -3.57 7.52
CA LYS A 9 5.46 -3.14 8.51
C LYS A 9 6.47 -4.25 8.74
N LYS A 10 7.73 -3.87 8.73
CA LYS A 10 8.81 -4.80 9.02
C LYS A 10 8.85 -5.07 10.52
N ILE A 11 8.75 -6.33 10.91
CA ILE A 11 8.68 -6.69 12.31
C ILE A 11 9.95 -6.30 13.06
N GLU A 12 11.09 -6.46 12.42
CA GLU A 12 12.37 -6.20 13.06
C GLU A 12 12.56 -4.75 13.46
N THR A 13 12.13 -3.83 12.63
CA THR A 13 12.35 -2.42 12.87
C THR A 13 11.08 -1.65 13.18
N GLY A 14 9.93 -2.22 12.84
CA GLY A 14 8.66 -1.55 13.00
C GLY A 14 8.40 -0.48 11.96
N GLU A 15 9.21 -0.43 10.91
CA GLU A 15 9.07 0.57 9.86
C GLU A 15 8.16 0.08 8.74
N ILE A 16 7.37 0.99 8.20
CA ILE A 16 6.54 0.68 7.04
C ILE A 16 7.43 0.73 5.81
N VAL A 17 7.54 -0.40 5.11
CA VAL A 17 8.49 -0.52 4.01
C VAL A 17 7.82 -0.64 2.64
N LEU A 18 6.56 -1.04 2.62
CA LEU A 18 5.84 -1.12 1.34
C LEU A 18 4.34 -1.14 1.59
N ILE A 19 3.60 -1.06 0.50
CA ILE A 19 2.14 -1.17 0.53
C ILE A 19 1.77 -2.42 -0.27
N THR A 20 0.97 -3.28 0.34
CA THR A 20 0.44 -4.45 -0.36
C THR A 20 -0.86 -4.03 -1.03
N HIS A 21 -0.90 -4.08 -2.35
CA HIS A 21 -2.06 -3.67 -3.13
C HIS A 21 -2.66 -4.89 -3.78
N ILE A 22 -3.91 -5.18 -3.45
CA ILE A 22 -4.60 -6.37 -3.94
C ILE A 22 -5.72 -5.94 -4.86
N ILE A 23 -5.67 -6.40 -6.10
CA ILE A 23 -6.68 -6.11 -7.11
C ILE A 23 -7.11 -7.43 -7.71
N SER A 24 -8.41 -7.74 -7.62
CA SER A 24 -8.99 -8.96 -8.22
C SER A 24 -8.19 -10.21 -7.87
N ASP A 25 -7.85 -10.36 -6.60
CA ASP A 25 -7.09 -11.49 -6.06
C ASP A 25 -5.64 -11.53 -6.48
N GLU A 26 -5.15 -10.50 -7.13
CA GLU A 26 -3.74 -10.39 -7.44
C GLU A 26 -3.07 -9.43 -6.48
N ARG A 27 -1.90 -9.82 -5.99
CA ARG A 27 -1.17 -9.06 -4.98
C ARG A 27 0.04 -8.38 -5.59
N TYR A 28 0.15 -7.09 -5.32
CA TYR A 28 1.27 -6.28 -5.78
C TYR A 28 1.96 -5.65 -4.59
N SER A 29 3.29 -5.61 -4.63
CA SER A 29 4.07 -4.94 -3.59
C SER A 29 4.56 -3.61 -4.14
N ILE A 30 4.19 -2.53 -3.48
CA ILE A 30 4.54 -1.18 -3.93
C ILE A 30 5.44 -0.56 -2.87
N PRO A 31 6.71 -0.28 -3.20
CA PRO A 31 7.63 0.31 -2.22
C PRO A 31 7.22 1.74 -1.87
N ILE A 32 7.55 2.14 -0.66
CA ILE A 32 7.32 3.51 -0.21
C ILE A 32 8.44 4.37 -0.77
N ASP A 33 8.27 4.83 -1.99
CA ASP A 33 9.33 5.56 -2.69
C ASP A 33 8.67 6.63 -3.56
N SER A 34 8.95 7.88 -3.27
CA SER A 34 8.33 8.99 -3.98
C SER A 34 8.76 9.05 -5.45
N ASN A 35 9.78 8.29 -5.84
CA ASN A 35 10.21 8.20 -7.22
C ASN A 35 9.57 7.03 -7.97
N ASN A 36 8.79 6.22 -7.26
CA ASN A 36 8.13 5.07 -7.86
C ASN A 36 6.79 5.48 -8.44
N MET A 37 6.60 5.23 -9.72
CA MET A 37 5.37 5.65 -10.40
C MET A 37 4.12 4.99 -9.82
N ASP A 38 4.22 3.71 -9.48
CA ASP A 38 3.08 3.01 -8.89
C ASP A 38 2.70 3.61 -7.55
N TYR A 39 3.69 3.98 -6.76
CA TYR A 39 3.45 4.61 -5.47
C TYR A 39 2.77 5.98 -5.65
N ILE A 40 3.28 6.76 -6.60
CA ILE A 40 2.73 8.09 -6.86
C ILE A 40 1.27 7.99 -7.29
N GLU A 41 0.97 7.07 -8.20
CA GLU A 41 -0.40 6.90 -8.67
C GLU A 41 -1.32 6.39 -7.57
N LEU A 42 -0.83 5.46 -6.75
CA LEU A 42 -1.61 4.95 -5.63
C LEU A 42 -1.96 6.08 -4.67
N MET A 43 -0.98 6.91 -4.35
CA MET A 43 -1.21 8.00 -3.42
C MET A 43 -2.15 9.07 -3.97
N LYS A 44 -2.15 9.27 -5.28
CA LYS A 44 -3.11 10.17 -5.90
C LYS A 44 -4.54 9.71 -5.67
N ARG A 45 -4.77 8.41 -5.78
CA ARG A 45 -6.08 7.85 -5.55
C ARG A 45 -6.50 7.95 -4.10
N VAL A 46 -5.55 7.75 -3.20
CA VAL A 46 -5.82 7.90 -1.77
C VAL A 46 -6.19 9.35 -1.45
N ASP A 47 -5.44 10.28 -2.02
CA ASP A 47 -5.67 11.69 -1.80
C ASP A 47 -7.01 12.15 -2.37
N ALA A 48 -7.44 11.52 -3.46
CA ALA A 48 -8.72 11.84 -4.08
C ALA A 48 -9.91 11.18 -3.36
N GLY A 49 -9.63 10.35 -2.36
CA GLY A 49 -10.69 9.66 -1.63
C GLY A 49 -11.22 8.43 -2.34
N GLU A 50 -10.53 7.96 -3.37
CA GLU A 50 -10.96 6.78 -4.14
C GLU A 50 -10.49 5.48 -3.53
N LEU A 51 -9.47 5.54 -2.67
CA LEU A 51 -8.87 4.36 -2.08
C LEU A 51 -8.42 4.68 -0.68
N THR A 52 -8.55 3.72 0.21
CA THR A 52 -8.06 3.85 1.58
C THR A 52 -7.02 2.78 1.84
N ILE A 53 -5.89 3.17 2.41
CA ILE A 53 -4.84 2.22 2.77
C ILE A 53 -5.01 1.86 4.24
N ALA A 54 -5.25 0.57 4.49
CA ALA A 54 -5.41 0.09 5.85
C ALA A 54 -4.08 0.16 6.61
N PRO A 55 -4.14 0.31 7.93
CA PRO A 55 -2.91 0.33 8.73
C PRO A 55 -2.20 -1.02 8.69
N ALA A 56 -0.90 -1.00 8.97
CA ALA A 56 -0.12 -2.22 8.98
C ALA A 56 -0.63 -3.17 10.07
N ASP A 57 -0.55 -4.46 9.78
CA ASP A 57 -0.92 -5.48 10.74
C ASP A 57 0.08 -5.47 11.88
N GLU A 58 -0.43 -5.54 13.10
CA GLU A 58 0.43 -5.61 14.29
C GLU A 58 0.33 -6.99 14.90
N GLU A 59 1.44 -7.67 14.91
CA GLU A 59 1.52 -9.01 15.48
C GLU A 59 2.31 -9.00 16.76
#